data_1f391f0895f6ae6286537acc596aa5e9
#
_entry.id   1f391f0895f6ae6286537acc596aa5e9
#
_cell.length_a   1.000
_cell.length_b   1.000
_cell.length_c   1.000
_cell.angle_alpha   90.00
_cell.angle_beta   90.00
_cell.angle_gamma   90.00
#
_symmetry.space_group_name_H-M   'P 1'
#
loop_
_entity.id
_entity.type
_entity.pdbx_description
1 polymer ?
#
loop_
_entity_poly.entity_id
_entity_poly.type
_entity_poly.pdbx_seq_one_letter_code
_entity_poly.pdbx_strand_id
1 'polypeptide(L)'
;MKAIRKTFFAAALAATAALTASAQTRPAATTPAPQPRPAAPTAAQTAAAIAEGKFAIIDTEAFGDQKEGIQRLVAAFQTVEREFKPRRDELQGLRNRYDGLVKEINDTKAVADQKALQAKADQAEQLKTEIERKQQDGQKALDKRVQDLTGPVYQDIGNALQAYAKARGLSVVFDVSKMQGVVMVVDGGIDITSAFIADYNARNPASTAAAAPATGGRP
;
A
#
# COMPACT_ATOMS: atom_id res chain seq x y z
N MET A 1 15.39 36.59 1.22
CA MET A 1 14.99 37.79 2.01
C MET A 1 13.81 37.46 2.89
N LYS A 2 13.90 37.90 4.12
CA LYS A 2 12.95 37.95 5.24
C LYS A 2 12.86 36.74 6.16
N ALA A 3 13.65 36.87 7.21
CA ALA A 3 13.55 36.17 8.48
C ALA A 3 12.53 36.93 9.39
N ILE A 4 11.85 36.20 10.27
CA ILE A 4 11.21 36.69 11.51
C ILE A 4 11.27 35.51 12.48
N ARG A 5 12.14 35.44 13.44
CA ARG A 5 12.26 36.04 14.81
C ARG A 5 11.11 35.61 15.75
N LYS A 6 11.49 34.74 16.70
CA LYS A 6 11.53 34.88 18.16
C LYS A 6 10.21 35.19 18.88
N THR A 7 9.88 34.40 19.90
CA THR A 7 9.91 34.91 21.29
C THR A 7 9.85 33.77 22.32
N PHE A 8 10.69 33.91 23.30
CA PHE A 8 10.78 33.24 24.61
C PHE A 8 9.60 33.58 25.50
N PHE A 9 9.19 32.67 26.40
CA PHE A 9 8.73 33.06 27.74
C PHE A 9 9.10 31.98 28.76
N ALA A 10 9.97 32.38 29.66
CA ALA A 10 10.29 31.71 30.93
C ALA A 10 9.48 32.40 32.04
N ALA A 11 8.93 31.61 32.94
CA ALA A 11 8.56 32.12 34.27
C ALA A 11 8.70 31.01 35.32
N ALA A 12 9.69 31.17 36.14
CA ALA A 12 9.88 30.46 37.39
C ALA A 12 9.06 31.15 38.51
N LEU A 13 8.47 30.37 39.38
CA LEU A 13 8.15 30.87 40.72
C LEU A 13 8.25 29.76 41.77
N ALA A 14 9.19 29.90 42.67
CA ALA A 14 9.35 29.14 43.88
C ALA A 14 8.50 29.75 44.99
N ALA A 15 7.88 28.94 45.83
CA ALA A 15 7.39 29.35 47.11
C ALA A 15 7.54 28.22 48.13
N THR A 16 8.49 28.42 49.02
CA THR A 16 8.71 27.69 50.28
C THR A 16 7.74 28.18 51.35
N ALA A 17 7.09 27.29 52.08
CA ALA A 17 6.49 27.59 53.35
C ALA A 17 6.73 26.43 54.31
N ALA A 18 7.57 26.70 55.30
CA ALA A 18 7.77 25.89 56.53
C ALA A 18 6.67 26.26 57.52
N LEU A 19 6.06 25.28 58.16
CA LEU A 19 5.26 25.50 59.38
C LEU A 19 5.45 24.35 60.38
N THR A 20 5.85 24.78 61.49
CA THR A 20 6.18 24.30 62.79
C THR A 20 5.26 23.25 63.40
N ALA A 21 5.90 22.31 64.10
CA ALA A 21 5.32 21.31 64.97
C ALA A 21 4.61 21.92 66.20
N SER A 22 3.46 21.35 66.53
CA SER A 22 2.89 21.45 67.87
C SER A 22 2.50 20.06 68.38
N ALA A 23 3.24 19.61 69.37
CA ALA A 23 2.94 18.39 70.13
C ALA A 23 1.78 18.64 71.07
N GLN A 24 0.70 17.88 70.92
CA GLN A 24 -0.34 17.72 71.96
C GLN A 24 -0.45 16.26 72.33
N THR A 25 -0.07 15.98 73.59
CA THR A 25 -0.29 14.71 74.26
C THR A 25 -1.77 14.57 74.67
N ARG A 26 -2.41 13.51 74.29
CA ARG A 26 -3.74 13.14 74.75
C ARG A 26 -3.77 11.66 75.19
N PRO A 27 -4.50 11.35 76.28
CA PRO A 27 -4.44 10.05 76.96
C PRO A 27 -5.03 8.89 76.13
N ALA A 28 -4.52 7.70 76.37
CA ALA A 28 -4.90 6.43 75.75
C ALA A 28 -6.40 6.13 75.92
N ALA A 29 -7.07 5.93 74.80
CA ALA A 29 -8.35 5.25 74.74
C ALA A 29 -8.12 3.87 74.15
N THR A 30 -8.57 2.85 74.84
CA THR A 30 -8.57 1.43 74.44
C THR A 30 -9.22 1.21 73.09
N THR A 31 -8.47 0.79 72.13
CA THR A 31 -8.92 0.45 70.81
C THR A 31 -9.45 -0.98 70.78
N PRO A 32 -10.67 -1.25 70.25
CA PRO A 32 -11.11 -2.61 69.95
C PRO A 32 -10.27 -3.18 68.80
N ALA A 33 -9.94 -4.44 68.87
CA ALA A 33 -9.20 -5.19 67.87
C ALA A 33 -9.81 -5.04 66.46
N PRO A 34 -9.01 -4.84 65.41
CA PRO A 34 -9.51 -4.76 64.05
C PRO A 34 -10.01 -6.12 63.60
N GLN A 35 -11.28 -6.20 63.20
CA GLN A 35 -11.79 -7.36 62.49
C GLN A 35 -11.08 -7.48 61.13
N PRO A 36 -10.70 -8.71 60.73
CA PRO A 36 -10.12 -8.90 59.41
C PRO A 36 -11.15 -8.56 58.34
N ARG A 37 -10.86 -7.47 57.63
CA ARG A 37 -11.60 -7.05 56.40
C ARG A 37 -11.33 -8.13 55.35
N PRO A 38 -12.37 -8.68 54.68
CA PRO A 38 -12.16 -9.57 53.54
C PRO A 38 -11.29 -8.85 52.50
N ALA A 39 -10.18 -9.40 52.14
CA ALA A 39 -9.34 -8.92 51.08
C ALA A 39 -10.18 -8.96 49.77
N ALA A 40 -10.43 -7.80 49.19
CA ALA A 40 -10.96 -7.73 47.84
C ALA A 40 -10.00 -8.51 46.93
N PRO A 41 -10.51 -9.32 46.00
CA PRO A 41 -9.63 -9.98 45.05
C PRO A 41 -8.90 -8.91 44.27
N THR A 42 -7.61 -8.77 44.52
CA THR A 42 -6.71 -8.04 43.65
C THR A 42 -6.79 -8.75 42.30
N ALA A 43 -7.51 -8.16 41.36
CA ALA A 43 -7.41 -8.57 39.96
C ALA A 43 -5.91 -8.45 39.60
N ALA A 44 -5.23 -9.58 39.65
CA ALA A 44 -3.93 -9.67 39.04
C ALA A 44 -4.12 -9.29 37.58
N GLN A 45 -3.78 -8.06 37.24
CA GLN A 45 -3.54 -7.66 35.86
C GLN A 45 -2.42 -8.59 35.40
N THR A 46 -2.80 -9.63 34.68
CA THR A 46 -1.85 -10.47 33.97
C THR A 46 -1.23 -9.47 32.97
N ALA A 47 -0.06 -8.95 33.34
CA ALA A 47 0.78 -8.25 32.40
C ALA A 47 0.93 -9.22 31.22
N ALA A 48 0.35 -8.88 30.08
CA ALA A 48 0.51 -9.64 28.86
C ALA A 48 2.04 -9.76 28.69
N ALA A 49 2.57 -10.95 28.89
CA ALA A 49 3.97 -11.22 28.64
C ALA A 49 4.20 -10.83 27.18
N ILE A 50 4.98 -9.77 26.96
CA ILE A 50 5.46 -9.41 25.63
C ILE A 50 6.29 -10.62 25.20
N ALA A 51 5.70 -11.44 24.34
CA ALA A 51 6.42 -12.56 23.77
C ALA A 51 7.68 -12.00 23.11
N GLU A 52 8.86 -12.55 23.41
CA GLU A 52 10.08 -12.24 22.66
C GLU A 52 9.82 -12.60 21.20
N GLY A 53 9.39 -11.60 20.43
CA GLY A 53 8.94 -11.78 19.05
C GLY A 53 10.14 -11.76 18.11
N LYS A 54 10.26 -12.79 17.29
CA LYS A 54 11.13 -12.75 16.13
C LYS A 54 10.48 -11.84 15.08
N PHE A 55 11.28 -11.03 14.42
CA PHE A 55 10.84 -10.22 13.29
C PHE A 55 11.58 -10.64 12.02
N ALA A 56 10.96 -10.41 10.88
CA ALA A 56 11.52 -10.63 9.57
C ALA A 56 11.19 -9.45 8.66
N ILE A 57 11.85 -9.40 7.53
CA ILE A 57 11.51 -8.46 6.46
C ILE A 57 11.09 -9.21 5.21
N ILE A 58 10.30 -8.54 4.39
CA ILE A 58 9.87 -9.02 3.08
C ILE A 58 9.86 -7.85 2.11
N ASP A 59 10.18 -8.11 0.84
CA ASP A 59 10.04 -7.16 -0.26
C ASP A 59 8.84 -7.56 -1.12
N THR A 60 7.74 -6.80 -1.01
CA THR A 60 6.54 -7.09 -1.78
C THR A 60 6.65 -6.66 -3.24
N GLU A 61 7.62 -5.82 -3.63
CA GLU A 61 7.87 -5.51 -5.04
C GLU A 61 8.42 -6.72 -5.78
N ALA A 62 9.24 -7.55 -5.12
CA ALA A 62 9.75 -8.79 -5.67
C ALA A 62 8.65 -9.81 -6.03
N PHE A 63 7.45 -9.69 -5.48
CA PHE A 63 6.33 -10.59 -5.82
C PHE A 63 5.90 -10.49 -7.27
N GLY A 64 6.09 -9.33 -7.91
CA GLY A 64 5.77 -9.08 -9.31
C GLY A 64 6.90 -9.42 -10.27
N ASP A 65 8.06 -9.85 -9.81
CA ASP A 65 9.18 -10.20 -10.68
C ASP A 65 8.81 -11.35 -11.64
N GLN A 66 9.14 -11.18 -12.91
CA GLN A 66 8.73 -12.14 -13.95
C GLN A 66 9.39 -13.52 -13.84
N LYS A 67 10.55 -13.62 -13.21
CA LYS A 67 11.34 -14.84 -13.11
C LYS A 67 11.26 -15.48 -11.73
N GLU A 68 11.37 -14.65 -10.70
CA GLU A 68 11.52 -15.08 -9.31
C GLU A 68 10.29 -14.75 -8.44
N GLY A 69 9.30 -14.06 -9.01
CA GLY A 69 8.12 -13.62 -8.30
C GLY A 69 7.06 -14.71 -8.06
N ILE A 70 5.93 -14.27 -7.56
CA ILE A 70 4.76 -15.12 -7.33
C ILE A 70 4.08 -15.42 -8.66
N GLN A 71 4.16 -16.66 -9.12
CA GLN A 71 3.73 -17.08 -10.45
C GLN A 71 2.27 -16.72 -10.76
N ARG A 72 1.35 -16.85 -9.79
CA ARG A 72 -0.05 -16.46 -9.95
C ARG A 72 -0.22 -14.96 -10.17
N LEU A 73 0.55 -14.14 -9.48
CA LEU A 73 0.53 -12.69 -9.62
C LEU A 73 1.11 -12.27 -10.98
N VAL A 74 2.23 -12.86 -11.35
CA VAL A 74 2.87 -12.65 -12.67
C VAL A 74 1.92 -13.02 -13.79
N ALA A 75 1.25 -14.18 -13.70
CA ALA A 75 0.25 -14.61 -14.69
C ALA A 75 -0.95 -13.64 -14.78
N ALA A 76 -1.39 -13.08 -13.66
CA ALA A 76 -2.44 -12.08 -13.64
C ALA A 76 -2.01 -10.82 -14.40
N PHE A 77 -0.82 -10.28 -14.13
CA PHE A 77 -0.27 -9.13 -14.85
C PHE A 77 -0.07 -9.41 -16.35
N GLN A 78 0.47 -10.56 -16.72
CA GLN A 78 0.62 -10.96 -18.12
C GLN A 78 -0.72 -11.06 -18.84
N THR A 79 -1.77 -11.49 -18.14
CA THR A 79 -3.12 -11.53 -18.71
C THR A 79 -3.64 -10.11 -18.97
N VAL A 80 -3.50 -9.20 -18.01
CA VAL A 80 -3.84 -7.79 -18.21
C VAL A 80 -3.07 -7.20 -19.39
N GLU A 81 -1.77 -7.42 -19.45
CA GLU A 81 -0.93 -6.90 -20.53
C GLU A 81 -1.40 -7.36 -21.91
N ARG A 82 -1.68 -8.66 -22.05
CA ARG A 82 -2.19 -9.23 -23.29
C ARG A 82 -3.55 -8.67 -23.68
N GLU A 83 -4.47 -8.54 -22.72
CA GLU A 83 -5.82 -8.02 -22.96
C GLU A 83 -5.82 -6.53 -23.36
N PHE A 84 -4.89 -5.73 -22.81
CA PHE A 84 -4.83 -4.29 -23.07
C PHE A 84 -3.87 -3.89 -24.19
N LYS A 85 -3.07 -4.82 -24.71
CA LYS A 85 -2.18 -4.55 -25.85
C LYS A 85 -2.92 -3.98 -27.05
N PRO A 86 -4.05 -4.52 -27.53
CA PRO A 86 -4.76 -3.96 -28.68
C PRO A 86 -5.23 -2.51 -28.46
N ARG A 87 -5.68 -2.18 -27.26
CA ARG A 87 -6.09 -0.81 -26.90
C ARG A 87 -4.93 0.17 -26.90
N ARG A 88 -3.75 -0.27 -26.42
CA ARG A 88 -2.52 0.55 -26.49
C ARG A 88 -2.09 0.79 -27.95
N ASP A 89 -2.13 -0.26 -28.76
CA ASP A 89 -1.78 -0.18 -30.18
C ASP A 89 -2.74 0.75 -30.94
N GLU A 90 -4.05 0.67 -30.65
CA GLU A 90 -5.06 1.57 -31.19
C GLU A 90 -4.80 3.04 -30.82
N LEU A 91 -4.56 3.31 -29.52
CA LEU A 91 -4.25 4.67 -29.07
C LEU A 91 -2.97 5.21 -29.71
N GLN A 92 -1.95 4.37 -29.87
CA GLN A 92 -0.73 4.77 -30.57
C GLN A 92 -1.02 5.11 -32.05
N GLY A 93 -1.84 4.30 -32.70
CA GLY A 93 -2.27 4.56 -34.09
C GLY A 93 -3.03 5.90 -34.24
N LEU A 94 -3.94 6.20 -33.31
CA LEU A 94 -4.65 7.49 -33.30
C LEU A 94 -3.72 8.68 -33.07
N ARG A 95 -2.76 8.54 -32.12
CA ARG A 95 -1.75 9.58 -31.88
C ARG A 95 -0.90 9.84 -33.12
N ASN A 96 -0.41 8.78 -33.76
CA ASN A 96 0.37 8.92 -34.99
C ASN A 96 -0.41 9.62 -36.12
N ARG A 97 -1.73 9.35 -36.24
CA ARG A 97 -2.61 10.04 -37.21
C ARG A 97 -2.78 11.51 -36.86
N TYR A 98 -2.99 11.81 -35.58
CA TYR A 98 -3.11 13.18 -35.07
C TYR A 98 -1.84 13.98 -35.36
N ASP A 99 -0.66 13.43 -35.00
CA ASP A 99 0.64 14.07 -35.21
C ASP A 99 0.91 14.29 -36.71
N GLY A 100 0.57 13.30 -37.54
CA GLY A 100 0.67 13.43 -39.01
C GLY A 100 -0.21 14.55 -39.56
N LEU A 101 -1.45 14.67 -39.06
CA LEU A 101 -2.38 15.71 -39.49
C LEU A 101 -1.94 17.11 -39.04
N VAL A 102 -1.45 17.23 -37.80
CA VAL A 102 -0.88 18.49 -37.28
C VAL A 102 0.34 18.90 -38.08
N LYS A 103 1.22 17.96 -38.44
CA LYS A 103 2.38 18.21 -39.27
C LYS A 103 1.93 18.70 -40.67
N GLU A 104 0.97 18.04 -41.31
CA GLU A 104 0.45 18.41 -42.63
C GLU A 104 -0.17 19.82 -42.63
N ILE A 105 -0.93 20.17 -41.60
CA ILE A 105 -1.49 21.53 -41.42
C ILE A 105 -0.34 22.55 -41.37
N ASN A 106 0.70 22.29 -40.56
CA ASN A 106 1.83 23.20 -40.41
C ASN A 106 2.64 23.37 -41.70
N ASP A 107 2.86 22.27 -42.42
CA ASP A 107 3.65 22.28 -43.68
C ASP A 107 2.88 22.99 -44.81
N THR A 108 1.56 22.92 -44.83
CA THR A 108 0.73 23.45 -45.92
C THR A 108 0.08 24.80 -45.65
N LYS A 109 0.12 25.32 -44.43
CA LYS A 109 -0.58 26.55 -44.00
C LYS A 109 -0.31 27.79 -44.84
N ALA A 110 0.83 27.89 -45.52
CA ALA A 110 1.22 29.03 -46.35
C ALA A 110 0.65 28.96 -47.78
N VAL A 111 0.25 27.77 -48.25
CA VAL A 111 -0.10 27.55 -49.66
C VAL A 111 -1.46 26.87 -49.85
N ALA A 112 -2.02 26.29 -48.80
CA ALA A 112 -3.31 25.58 -48.89
C ALA A 112 -4.50 26.55 -48.83
N ASP A 113 -5.60 26.09 -49.39
CA ASP A 113 -6.91 26.76 -49.27
C ASP A 113 -7.39 26.79 -47.82
N GLN A 114 -7.94 27.92 -47.38
CA GLN A 114 -8.34 28.13 -45.99
C GLN A 114 -9.44 27.16 -45.55
N LYS A 115 -10.36 26.79 -46.43
CA LYS A 115 -11.41 25.82 -46.14
C LYS A 115 -10.84 24.41 -45.93
N ALA A 116 -9.83 24.06 -46.73
CA ALA A 116 -9.12 22.77 -46.55
C ALA A 116 -8.33 22.73 -45.25
N LEU A 117 -7.68 23.83 -44.85
CA LEU A 117 -7.00 23.93 -43.58
C LEU A 117 -7.95 23.80 -42.39
N GLN A 118 -9.11 24.49 -42.47
CA GLN A 118 -10.14 24.39 -41.44
C GLN A 118 -10.66 22.97 -41.30
N ALA A 119 -10.98 22.29 -42.43
CA ALA A 119 -11.43 20.89 -42.36
C ALA A 119 -10.40 19.94 -41.70
N LYS A 120 -9.11 20.15 -41.95
CA LYS A 120 -8.05 19.40 -41.30
C LYS A 120 -7.93 19.73 -39.82
N ALA A 121 -8.09 21.00 -39.44
CA ALA A 121 -8.08 21.42 -38.05
C ALA A 121 -9.26 20.79 -37.27
N ASP A 122 -10.47 20.80 -37.86
CA ASP A 122 -11.64 20.15 -37.27
C ASP A 122 -11.43 18.64 -37.09
N GLN A 123 -10.81 18.00 -38.08
CA GLN A 123 -10.46 16.57 -37.97
C GLN A 123 -9.41 16.31 -36.89
N ALA A 124 -8.40 17.19 -36.74
CA ALA A 124 -7.40 17.05 -35.67
C ALA A 124 -8.06 17.20 -34.29
N GLU A 125 -8.98 18.14 -34.11
CA GLU A 125 -9.70 18.32 -32.84
C GLU A 125 -10.59 17.10 -32.50
N GLN A 126 -11.25 16.52 -33.52
CA GLN A 126 -12.00 15.26 -33.33
C GLN A 126 -11.12 14.12 -32.90
N LEU A 127 -9.96 13.92 -33.54
CA LEU A 127 -9.00 12.89 -33.19
C LEU A 127 -8.46 13.10 -31.76
N LYS A 128 -8.13 14.33 -31.39
CA LYS A 128 -7.68 14.68 -30.06
C LYS A 128 -8.72 14.30 -29.00
N THR A 129 -9.97 14.69 -29.22
CA THR A 129 -11.08 14.35 -28.32
C THR A 129 -11.28 12.83 -28.21
N GLU A 130 -11.17 12.11 -29.32
CA GLU A 130 -11.26 10.64 -29.33
C GLU A 130 -10.12 10.01 -28.54
N ILE A 131 -8.88 10.48 -28.71
CA ILE A 131 -7.69 10.01 -27.99
C ILE A 131 -7.89 10.22 -26.48
N GLU A 132 -8.30 11.42 -26.05
CA GLU A 132 -8.52 11.74 -24.64
C GLU A 132 -9.58 10.83 -24.03
N ARG A 133 -10.71 10.65 -24.70
CA ARG A 133 -11.79 9.77 -24.23
C ARG A 133 -11.31 8.32 -24.13
N LYS A 134 -10.70 7.78 -25.20
CA LYS A 134 -10.20 6.39 -25.22
C LYS A 134 -9.11 6.15 -24.15
N GLN A 135 -8.28 7.16 -23.90
CA GLN A 135 -7.26 7.08 -22.86
C GLN A 135 -7.89 7.00 -21.46
N GLN A 136 -8.88 7.86 -21.17
CA GLN A 136 -9.59 7.84 -19.88
C GLN A 136 -10.36 6.53 -19.67
N ASP A 137 -11.11 6.10 -20.69
CA ASP A 137 -11.88 4.85 -20.63
C ASP A 137 -10.95 3.64 -20.52
N GLY A 138 -9.83 3.67 -21.26
CA GLY A 138 -8.79 2.64 -21.20
C GLY A 138 -8.14 2.53 -19.82
N GLN A 139 -7.81 3.68 -19.19
CA GLN A 139 -7.23 3.69 -17.85
C GLN A 139 -8.19 3.12 -16.81
N LYS A 140 -9.44 3.57 -16.78
CA LYS A 140 -10.47 3.05 -15.85
C LYS A 140 -10.67 1.54 -16.01
N ALA A 141 -10.70 1.07 -17.26
CA ALA A 141 -10.86 -0.35 -17.54
C ALA A 141 -9.62 -1.15 -17.11
N LEU A 142 -8.41 -0.60 -17.30
CA LEU A 142 -7.15 -1.20 -16.86
C LEU A 142 -7.10 -1.34 -15.34
N ASP A 143 -7.36 -0.24 -14.62
CA ASP A 143 -7.32 -0.23 -13.15
C ASP A 143 -8.31 -1.25 -12.56
N LYS A 144 -9.53 -1.25 -13.10
CA LYS A 144 -10.53 -2.24 -12.71
C LYS A 144 -10.04 -3.67 -12.98
N ARG A 145 -9.51 -3.94 -14.16
CA ARG A 145 -9.07 -5.29 -14.53
C ARG A 145 -7.88 -5.77 -13.71
N VAL A 146 -6.93 -4.87 -13.43
CA VAL A 146 -5.83 -5.16 -12.51
C VAL A 146 -6.39 -5.56 -11.14
N GLN A 147 -7.29 -4.76 -10.58
CA GLN A 147 -7.91 -5.05 -9.28
C GLN A 147 -8.67 -6.38 -9.28
N ASP A 148 -9.46 -6.65 -10.31
CA ASP A 148 -10.26 -7.88 -10.43
C ASP A 148 -9.38 -9.15 -10.46
N LEU A 149 -8.23 -9.08 -11.14
CA LEU A 149 -7.32 -10.22 -11.28
C LEU A 149 -6.32 -10.36 -10.13
N THR A 150 -5.81 -9.24 -9.61
CA THR A 150 -4.77 -9.29 -8.58
C THR A 150 -5.33 -9.26 -7.16
N GLY A 151 -6.50 -8.67 -6.95
CA GLY A 151 -7.12 -8.54 -5.63
C GLY A 151 -7.25 -9.88 -4.88
N PRO A 152 -7.88 -10.92 -5.49
CA PRO A 152 -7.97 -12.23 -4.87
C PRO A 152 -6.60 -12.88 -4.61
N VAL A 153 -5.61 -12.64 -5.50
CA VAL A 153 -4.25 -13.16 -5.35
C VAL A 153 -3.55 -12.51 -4.16
N TYR A 154 -3.68 -11.18 -4.00
CA TYR A 154 -3.10 -10.47 -2.85
C TYR A 154 -3.74 -10.90 -1.52
N GLN A 155 -5.03 -11.15 -1.50
CA GLN A 155 -5.69 -11.71 -0.30
C GLN A 155 -5.12 -13.09 0.06
N ASP A 156 -4.94 -13.96 -0.92
CA ASP A 156 -4.37 -15.28 -0.74
C ASP A 156 -2.92 -15.22 -0.27
N ILE A 157 -2.11 -14.32 -0.86
CA ILE A 157 -0.74 -14.04 -0.43
C ILE A 157 -0.72 -13.58 1.04
N GLY A 158 -1.61 -12.67 1.43
CA GLY A 158 -1.70 -12.18 2.81
C GLY A 158 -2.00 -13.31 3.80
N ASN A 159 -2.95 -14.18 3.48
CA ASN A 159 -3.29 -15.33 4.30
C ASN A 159 -2.12 -16.34 4.39
N ALA A 160 -1.46 -16.58 3.27
CA ALA A 160 -0.30 -17.47 3.21
C ALA A 160 0.88 -16.91 4.00
N LEU A 161 1.14 -15.59 3.92
CA LEU A 161 2.20 -14.93 4.67
C LEU A 161 1.93 -14.99 6.17
N GLN A 162 0.68 -14.79 6.61
CA GLN A 162 0.30 -14.93 8.01
C GLN A 162 0.54 -16.37 8.52
N ALA A 163 0.15 -17.37 7.74
CA ALA A 163 0.39 -18.78 8.07
C ALA A 163 1.90 -19.10 8.11
N TYR A 164 2.65 -18.58 7.18
CA TYR A 164 4.10 -18.73 7.08
C TYR A 164 4.82 -18.12 8.30
N ALA A 165 4.43 -16.90 8.68
CA ALA A 165 4.96 -16.21 9.85
C ALA A 165 4.66 -16.98 11.14
N LYS A 166 3.40 -17.41 11.32
CA LYS A 166 2.97 -18.20 12.48
C LYS A 166 3.74 -19.51 12.62
N ALA A 167 3.94 -20.24 11.53
CA ALA A 167 4.68 -21.50 11.53
C ALA A 167 6.15 -21.35 11.93
N ARG A 168 6.73 -20.14 11.76
CA ARG A 168 8.14 -19.83 12.09
C ARG A 168 8.31 -19.01 13.36
N GLY A 169 7.22 -18.76 14.10
CA GLY A 169 7.23 -17.98 15.33
C GLY A 169 7.61 -16.51 15.10
N LEU A 170 7.32 -15.97 13.91
CA LEU A 170 7.53 -14.57 13.61
C LEU A 170 6.38 -13.75 14.19
N SER A 171 6.69 -12.73 14.95
CA SER A 171 5.70 -11.82 15.55
C SER A 171 5.37 -10.64 14.65
N VAL A 172 6.34 -10.20 13.84
CA VAL A 172 6.19 -9.06 12.91
C VAL A 172 6.97 -9.35 11.64
N VAL A 173 6.37 -9.00 10.51
CA VAL A 173 7.03 -8.97 9.19
C VAL A 173 6.89 -7.55 8.63
N PHE A 174 8.00 -6.92 8.30
CA PHE A 174 8.06 -5.58 7.73
C PHE A 174 8.20 -5.65 6.22
N ASP A 175 7.39 -4.88 5.51
CA ASP A 175 7.55 -4.70 4.06
C ASP A 175 8.56 -3.59 3.77
N VAL A 176 9.77 -3.99 3.34
CA VAL A 176 10.85 -3.03 3.07
C VAL A 176 10.65 -2.25 1.78
N SER A 177 9.83 -2.72 0.85
CA SER A 177 9.50 -1.98 -0.37
C SER A 177 8.82 -0.64 -0.08
N LYS A 178 8.13 -0.53 1.07
CA LYS A 178 7.45 0.69 1.54
C LYS A 178 8.30 1.53 2.50
N MET A 179 9.52 1.06 2.83
CA MET A 179 10.38 1.69 3.84
C MET A 179 11.66 2.29 3.23
N GLN A 180 11.63 2.68 1.98
CA GLN A 180 12.79 3.28 1.31
C GLN A 180 13.29 4.50 2.08
N GLY A 181 14.61 4.54 2.33
CA GLY A 181 15.24 5.59 3.11
C GLY A 181 15.10 5.49 4.64
N VAL A 182 14.31 4.55 5.15
CA VAL A 182 14.14 4.29 6.60
C VAL A 182 15.05 3.14 7.03
N VAL A 183 15.13 2.09 6.24
CA VAL A 183 15.98 0.93 6.48
C VAL A 183 17.23 1.07 5.61
N MET A 184 18.40 1.21 6.23
CA MET A 184 19.67 1.41 5.53
C MET A 184 20.51 0.14 5.42
N VAL A 185 20.39 -0.76 6.40
CA VAL A 185 21.14 -2.02 6.45
C VAL A 185 20.21 -3.10 6.99
N VAL A 186 20.22 -4.24 6.34
CA VAL A 186 19.46 -5.43 6.73
C VAL A 186 20.39 -6.64 6.73
N ASP A 187 20.32 -7.45 7.77
CA ASP A 187 20.93 -8.77 7.76
C ASP A 187 20.13 -9.70 6.83
N GLY A 188 20.79 -10.31 5.86
CA GLY A 188 20.13 -11.25 4.92
C GLY A 188 19.47 -12.46 5.62
N GLY A 189 19.85 -12.75 6.84
CA GLY A 189 19.25 -13.84 7.63
C GLY A 189 17.82 -13.56 8.10
N ILE A 190 17.37 -12.30 8.08
CA ILE A 190 15.98 -11.92 8.43
C ILE A 190 15.10 -11.66 7.21
N ASP A 191 15.67 -11.67 6.01
CA ASP A 191 14.92 -11.53 4.76
C ASP A 191 14.29 -12.87 4.38
N ILE A 192 12.97 -12.89 4.38
CA ILE A 192 12.18 -14.09 4.04
C ILE A 192 11.61 -14.04 2.61
N THR A 193 11.90 -13.02 1.82
CA THR A 193 11.28 -12.77 0.51
C THR A 193 11.36 -14.00 -0.41
N SER A 194 12.55 -14.45 -0.75
CA SER A 194 12.74 -15.58 -1.66
C SER A 194 12.20 -16.90 -1.08
N ALA A 195 12.39 -17.12 0.22
CA ALA A 195 11.91 -18.32 0.88
C ALA A 195 10.38 -18.38 0.95
N PHE A 196 9.72 -17.23 1.17
CA PHE A 196 8.26 -17.13 1.13
C PHE A 196 7.72 -17.34 -0.28
N ILE A 197 8.31 -16.68 -1.30
CA ILE A 197 7.89 -16.83 -2.69
C ILE A 197 7.99 -18.30 -3.13
N ALA A 198 9.08 -18.98 -2.80
CA ALA A 198 9.26 -20.40 -3.13
C ALA A 198 8.20 -21.29 -2.44
N ASP A 199 7.94 -21.07 -1.15
CA ASP A 199 6.94 -21.80 -0.38
C ASP A 199 5.53 -21.55 -0.93
N TYR A 200 5.20 -20.31 -1.25
CA TYR A 200 3.91 -19.94 -1.84
C TYR A 200 3.70 -20.59 -3.22
N ASN A 201 4.66 -20.47 -4.11
CA ASN A 201 4.58 -21.04 -5.47
C ASN A 201 4.46 -22.57 -5.45
N ALA A 202 5.14 -23.25 -4.53
CA ALA A 202 5.04 -24.69 -4.37
C ALA A 202 3.63 -25.14 -3.96
N ARG A 203 2.92 -24.35 -3.15
CA ARG A 203 1.56 -24.64 -2.70
C ARG A 203 0.47 -24.13 -3.65
N ASN A 204 0.76 -23.10 -4.44
CA ASN A 204 -0.19 -22.39 -5.29
C ASN A 204 0.35 -22.22 -6.72
N PRO A 205 0.48 -23.30 -7.48
CA PRO A 205 0.98 -23.22 -8.85
C PRO A 205 0.04 -22.38 -9.74
N ALA A 206 0.61 -21.66 -10.71
CA ALA A 206 -0.12 -20.77 -11.61
C ALA A 206 -1.12 -21.46 -12.56
N SER A 207 -1.11 -22.77 -12.64
CA SER A 207 -1.72 -23.53 -13.73
C SER A 207 -3.25 -23.64 -13.73
N THR A 208 -3.97 -23.04 -12.78
CA THR A 208 -5.43 -23.28 -12.65
C THR A 208 -6.34 -22.08 -12.70
N ALA A 209 -5.82 -20.85 -12.83
CA ALA A 209 -6.67 -19.65 -12.84
C ALA A 209 -7.25 -19.29 -14.23
N ALA A 210 -6.98 -20.07 -15.29
CA ALA A 210 -7.42 -19.73 -16.66
C ALA A 210 -8.73 -20.40 -17.10
N ALA A 211 -9.38 -21.19 -16.27
CA ALA A 211 -10.65 -21.82 -16.58
C ALA A 211 -11.77 -21.27 -15.69
N ALA A 212 -12.18 -20.01 -15.92
CA ALA A 212 -13.52 -19.64 -15.55
C ALA A 212 -14.48 -20.46 -16.43
N PRO A 213 -15.45 -21.19 -15.85
CA PRO A 213 -16.42 -21.90 -16.67
C PRO A 213 -17.19 -20.87 -17.50
N ALA A 214 -17.13 -21.03 -18.82
CA ALA A 214 -18.07 -20.40 -19.70
C ALA A 214 -19.45 -20.91 -19.27
N THR A 215 -20.21 -20.10 -18.56
CA THR A 215 -21.64 -20.30 -18.37
C THR A 215 -22.28 -20.25 -19.75
N GLY A 216 -22.35 -21.40 -20.38
CA GLY A 216 -23.13 -21.61 -21.58
C GLY A 216 -24.60 -21.32 -21.26
N GLY A 217 -25.04 -20.14 -21.65
CA GLY A 217 -26.44 -19.89 -21.87
C GLY A 217 -26.88 -20.81 -23.01
N ARG A 218 -27.75 -21.75 -22.70
CA ARG A 218 -28.45 -22.55 -23.67
C ARG A 218 -29.84 -21.96 -23.90
N PRO A 219 -30.37 -22.05 -25.10
CA PRO A 219 -31.48 -21.27 -25.66
C PRO A 219 -32.80 -21.48 -24.96
#